data_fa8700b7ead30c80fb1fce32df4b09ff
#
_entry.id   fa8700b7ead30c80fb1fce32df4b09ff
#
_cell.length_a   1.000
_cell.length_b   1.000
_cell.length_c   1.000
_cell.angle_alpha   90.00
_cell.angle_beta   90.00
_cell.angle_gamma   90.00
#
_symmetry.space_group_name_H-M   'P 1'
#
loop_
_entity.id
_entity.type
_entity.pdbx_description
1 polymer ?
#
loop_
_entity_poly.entity_id
_entity_poly.type
_entity_poly.pdbx_seq_one_letter_code
_entity_poly.pdbx_strand_id
1 'polypeptide(L)'
;MSDVGTTHEDLERFLGEHYLVGAGLKRDKRSNAREGKTAAHWKWEGIYRGLQRSGEIVTVGPGGMTGMRSVVGIEAKKFPIWMNAQILMPGERTQCHRNLRSETRLVCEAPKDAVFVCEYEAYPMERGDVVISPAWTYHDHWNKDKTPAIWIDGYDNGYNPNVNINERFPDDSPYEEVNKPARYGERTMGLARPIASEAPFPLPPMRYAWADTHAALMALRENNESDPYDGVMIMLASPVDGGATLPTIAWQAQLLSNKEKTVAHRHNSTTFYFAFEGSGAVVIDGERLNYQKGDIFAVPAWSWHHHENGSSGDTILFSIDDWPAMKKLGFYMKEEAKGF
;
A
#
# COMPACT_ATOMS: atom_id res chain seq x y z
N MET A 1 1.51 -15.94 21.18
CA MET A 1 0.07 -15.72 20.95
C MET A 1 -0.71 -15.35 22.22
N SER A 2 -0.11 -15.50 23.44
CA SER A 2 -0.79 -15.23 24.73
C SER A 2 -1.06 -13.76 25.05
N ASP A 3 -0.42 -12.82 24.36
CA ASP A 3 -0.44 -11.41 24.80
C ASP A 3 -1.55 -10.55 24.19
N VAL A 4 -2.24 -11.02 23.15
CA VAL A 4 -3.32 -10.26 22.51
C VAL A 4 -4.70 -10.51 23.13
N GLY A 5 -4.84 -11.59 23.90
CA GLY A 5 -6.13 -12.03 24.44
C GLY A 5 -7.04 -12.72 23.43
N THR A 6 -8.31 -12.92 23.74
CA THR A 6 -9.25 -13.71 22.93
C THR A 6 -10.50 -12.97 22.50
N THR A 7 -10.72 -11.75 22.99
CA THR A 7 -11.92 -10.95 22.72
C THR A 7 -11.63 -9.78 21.78
N HIS A 8 -12.67 -9.17 21.23
CA HIS A 8 -12.56 -7.90 20.49
C HIS A 8 -11.96 -6.79 21.35
N GLU A 9 -12.29 -6.73 22.66
CA GLU A 9 -11.74 -5.74 23.58
C GLU A 9 -10.24 -5.94 23.80
N ASP A 10 -9.78 -7.19 23.90
CA ASP A 10 -8.36 -7.51 24.01
C ASP A 10 -7.60 -7.09 22.75
N LEU A 11 -8.17 -7.35 21.56
CA LEU A 11 -7.60 -6.92 20.31
C LEU A 11 -7.54 -5.38 20.21
N GLU A 12 -8.63 -4.68 20.55
CA GLU A 12 -8.65 -3.21 20.55
C GLU A 12 -7.57 -2.63 21.47
N ARG A 13 -7.40 -3.20 22.67
CA ARG A 13 -6.36 -2.80 23.63
C ARG A 13 -4.97 -3.01 23.05
N PHE A 14 -4.68 -4.21 22.55
CA PHE A 14 -3.38 -4.54 21.92
C PHE A 14 -3.07 -3.59 20.77
N LEU A 15 -4.02 -3.36 19.87
CA LEU A 15 -3.83 -2.45 18.74
C LEU A 15 -3.55 -1.02 19.21
N GLY A 16 -4.28 -0.54 20.24
CA GLY A 16 -4.05 0.79 20.83
C GLY A 16 -2.66 0.94 21.44
N GLU A 17 -2.13 -0.07 22.13
CA GLU A 17 -0.77 -0.09 22.70
C GLU A 17 0.32 0.00 21.62
N HIS A 18 0.02 -0.47 20.39
CA HIS A 18 0.94 -0.44 19.24
C HIS A 18 0.64 0.70 18.25
N TYR A 19 -0.20 1.67 18.64
CA TYR A 19 -0.68 2.76 17.77
C TYR A 19 -1.37 2.26 16.49
N LEU A 20 -2.06 1.13 16.58
CA LEU A 20 -2.82 0.48 15.51
C LEU A 20 -4.32 0.64 15.76
N VAL A 21 -5.12 0.55 14.70
CA VAL A 21 -6.58 0.59 14.76
C VAL A 21 -7.16 -0.59 13.99
N GLY A 22 -8.04 -1.36 14.63
CA GLY A 22 -8.78 -2.42 13.95
C GLY A 22 -9.94 -1.85 13.14
N ALA A 23 -9.86 -1.87 11.80
CA ALA A 23 -11.00 -1.51 10.98
C ALA A 23 -12.08 -2.60 11.12
N GLY A 24 -13.31 -2.17 11.46
CA GLY A 24 -14.47 -3.03 11.64
C GLY A 24 -14.73 -3.54 13.05
N LEU A 25 -13.87 -3.23 14.02
CA LEU A 25 -14.14 -3.55 15.42
C LEU A 25 -15.13 -2.58 16.06
N LYS A 26 -15.03 -1.29 15.79
CA LYS A 26 -16.07 -0.25 16.03
C LYS A 26 -15.77 0.98 15.18
N ARG A 27 -16.77 1.50 14.47
CA ARG A 27 -16.63 2.68 13.59
C ARG A 27 -16.34 4.01 14.30
N ASP A 28 -16.48 4.10 15.64
CA ASP A 28 -16.53 5.38 16.34
C ASP A 28 -15.33 5.72 17.24
N LYS A 29 -14.36 4.81 17.40
CA LYS A 29 -13.14 5.11 18.16
C LYS A 29 -11.93 5.07 17.23
N ARG A 30 -11.66 6.18 16.57
CA ARG A 30 -10.40 6.40 15.88
C ARG A 30 -9.36 6.85 16.91
N SER A 31 -8.24 6.13 16.96
CA SER A 31 -7.12 6.54 17.81
C SER A 31 -6.61 7.92 17.34
N ASN A 32 -6.38 8.81 18.27
CA ASN A 32 -5.74 10.08 17.96
C ASN A 32 -4.27 9.81 17.61
N ALA A 33 -3.94 9.87 16.32
CA ALA A 33 -2.55 10.00 15.94
C ALA A 33 -1.97 11.24 16.63
N ARG A 34 -0.71 11.14 17.11
CA ARG A 34 -0.04 12.20 17.88
C ARG A 34 -0.18 13.56 17.21
N GLU A 35 -0.57 14.58 17.98
CA GLU A 35 -0.55 15.96 17.54
C GLU A 35 0.90 16.42 17.36
N GLY A 36 1.27 16.82 16.14
CA GLY A 36 2.60 17.36 15.81
C GLY A 36 3.17 16.78 14.52
N LYS A 37 4.24 17.39 14.02
CA LYS A 37 5.07 16.91 12.88
C LYS A 37 5.94 15.68 13.26
N THR A 38 5.42 14.73 14.01
CA THR A 38 6.21 13.59 14.47
C THR A 38 6.19 12.50 13.41
N ALA A 39 7.36 12.05 13.00
CA ALA A 39 7.51 10.85 12.19
C ALA A 39 6.77 9.69 12.86
N ALA A 40 5.89 9.05 12.13
CA ALA A 40 5.16 7.92 12.64
C ALA A 40 5.87 6.63 12.20
N HIS A 41 5.95 5.65 13.10
CA HIS A 41 6.62 4.40 12.88
C HIS A 41 5.82 3.25 13.49
N TRP A 42 5.47 2.26 12.68
CA TRP A 42 4.75 1.06 13.07
C TRP A 42 5.63 -0.16 12.85
N LYS A 43 5.92 -0.86 13.92
CA LYS A 43 6.73 -2.08 13.89
C LYS A 43 5.95 -3.25 13.31
N TRP A 44 6.59 -4.00 12.41
CA TRP A 44 5.98 -5.18 11.78
C TRP A 44 5.49 -6.21 12.78
N GLU A 45 6.22 -6.43 13.86
CA GLU A 45 5.82 -7.38 14.90
C GLU A 45 4.42 -7.08 15.44
N GLY A 46 4.16 -5.81 15.77
CA GLY A 46 2.85 -5.37 16.26
C GLY A 46 1.75 -5.50 15.20
N ILE A 47 2.07 -5.09 13.95
CA ILE A 47 1.17 -5.23 12.80
C ILE A 47 0.80 -6.71 12.59
N TYR A 48 1.81 -7.57 12.48
CA TYR A 48 1.64 -8.99 12.18
C TYR A 48 0.82 -9.71 13.25
N ARG A 49 1.16 -9.51 14.52
CA ARG A 49 0.41 -10.11 15.64
C ARG A 49 -1.03 -9.62 15.70
N GLY A 50 -1.26 -8.33 15.46
CA GLY A 50 -2.59 -7.74 15.37
C GLY A 50 -3.40 -8.34 14.22
N LEU A 51 -2.79 -8.50 13.04
CA LEU A 51 -3.43 -9.14 11.87
C LEU A 51 -3.80 -10.59 12.15
N GLN A 52 -2.86 -11.40 12.66
CA GLN A 52 -3.12 -12.81 12.97
C GLN A 52 -4.29 -12.94 13.95
N ARG A 53 -4.28 -12.13 15.01
CA ARG A 53 -5.35 -12.15 16.00
C ARG A 53 -6.68 -11.66 15.44
N SER A 54 -6.67 -10.63 14.60
CA SER A 54 -7.86 -10.17 13.87
C SER A 54 -8.42 -11.28 12.98
N GLY A 55 -7.53 -12.05 12.31
CA GLY A 55 -7.91 -13.20 11.49
C GLY A 55 -8.69 -14.27 12.25
N GLU A 56 -8.36 -14.48 13.53
CA GLU A 56 -9.04 -15.48 14.38
C GLU A 56 -10.39 -14.99 14.94
N ILE A 57 -10.57 -13.67 15.12
CA ILE A 57 -11.74 -13.10 15.82
C ILE A 57 -12.79 -12.55 14.85
N VAL A 58 -12.36 -11.95 13.74
CA VAL A 58 -13.24 -11.23 12.81
C VAL A 58 -13.57 -12.12 11.62
N THR A 59 -14.86 -12.28 11.30
CA THR A 59 -15.33 -13.02 10.12
C THR A 59 -15.36 -12.13 8.89
N VAL A 60 -14.92 -12.66 7.75
CA VAL A 60 -14.93 -12.00 6.44
C VAL A 60 -15.80 -12.79 5.48
N GLY A 61 -16.46 -12.09 4.55
CA GLY A 61 -17.33 -12.68 3.54
C GLY A 61 -18.81 -12.40 3.75
N PRO A 62 -19.69 -13.07 3.03
CA PRO A 62 -21.13 -12.87 3.13
C PRO A 62 -21.65 -13.12 4.55
N GLY A 63 -22.37 -12.16 5.09
CA GLY A 63 -22.88 -12.18 6.47
C GLY A 63 -21.87 -11.75 7.54
N GLY A 64 -20.59 -11.54 7.16
CA GLY A 64 -19.53 -10.96 7.99
C GLY A 64 -19.19 -9.54 7.55
N MET A 65 -17.92 -9.16 7.73
CA MET A 65 -17.42 -7.90 7.20
C MET A 65 -17.31 -7.97 5.67
N THR A 66 -17.82 -6.95 4.98
CA THR A 66 -17.61 -6.79 3.54
C THR A 66 -16.19 -6.37 3.20
N GLY A 67 -15.59 -5.60 4.12
CA GLY A 67 -14.19 -5.24 4.05
C GLY A 67 -13.30 -6.31 4.67
N MET A 68 -12.02 -6.07 4.58
CA MET A 68 -10.99 -6.93 5.14
C MET A 68 -10.63 -6.50 6.56
N ARG A 69 -9.94 -7.36 7.27
CA ARG A 69 -9.38 -7.06 8.57
C ARG A 69 -8.18 -6.15 8.41
N SER A 70 -8.27 -4.96 8.94
CA SER A 70 -7.19 -3.97 8.88
C SER A 70 -6.72 -3.63 10.29
N VAL A 71 -5.43 -3.47 10.46
CA VAL A 71 -4.84 -3.15 11.78
C VAL A 71 -3.92 -1.93 11.80
N VAL A 72 -3.57 -1.36 10.66
CA VAL A 72 -2.82 -0.10 10.59
C VAL A 72 -3.72 0.95 10.00
N GLY A 73 -4.10 1.92 10.80
CA GLY A 73 -4.85 3.07 10.33
C GLY A 73 -4.11 4.34 10.70
N ILE A 74 -3.76 5.11 9.70
CA ILE A 74 -3.28 6.47 9.90
C ILE A 74 -4.46 7.37 9.63
N GLU A 75 -4.88 8.12 10.63
CA GLU A 75 -6.06 8.97 10.48
C GLU A 75 -5.90 9.96 9.33
N ALA A 76 -6.79 9.83 8.34
CA ALA A 76 -6.87 10.72 7.19
C ALA A 76 -7.05 12.22 7.53
N LYS A 77 -7.39 12.56 8.78
CA LYS A 77 -7.53 13.95 9.22
C LYS A 77 -6.22 14.73 9.22
N LYS A 78 -5.07 14.05 9.24
CA LYS A 78 -3.75 14.68 9.29
C LYS A 78 -2.95 14.49 8.01
N PHE A 79 -3.30 13.48 7.23
CA PHE A 79 -2.61 13.16 5.98
C PHE A 79 -3.65 12.94 4.86
N PRO A 80 -3.39 13.44 3.66
CA PRO A 80 -4.30 13.25 2.52
C PRO A 80 -4.30 11.81 2.02
N ILE A 81 -3.25 11.05 2.31
CA ILE A 81 -3.13 9.62 2.02
C ILE A 81 -2.92 8.83 3.31
N TRP A 82 -3.22 7.55 3.26
CA TRP A 82 -3.03 6.64 4.39
C TRP A 82 -2.74 5.22 3.93
N MET A 83 -2.17 4.42 4.85
CA MET A 83 -1.93 3.00 4.66
C MET A 83 -2.68 2.16 5.68
N ASN A 84 -3.11 0.97 5.27
CA ASN A 84 -3.61 -0.09 6.16
C ASN A 84 -2.87 -1.40 5.86
N ALA A 85 -2.66 -2.21 6.87
CA ALA A 85 -2.27 -3.61 6.68
C ALA A 85 -3.51 -4.50 6.81
N GLN A 86 -3.66 -5.46 5.91
CA GLN A 86 -4.81 -6.36 5.86
C GLN A 86 -4.40 -7.82 5.79
N ILE A 87 -5.29 -8.71 6.28
CA ILE A 87 -5.10 -10.16 6.23
C ILE A 87 -6.35 -10.86 5.70
N LEU A 88 -6.15 -11.88 4.87
CA LEU A 88 -7.16 -12.82 4.43
C LEU A 88 -6.73 -14.22 4.80
N MET A 89 -7.51 -14.89 5.65
CA MET A 89 -7.18 -16.22 6.16
C MET A 89 -7.40 -17.31 5.10
N PRO A 90 -6.86 -18.53 5.32
CA PRO A 90 -7.06 -19.66 4.41
C PRO A 90 -8.52 -19.93 4.07
N GLY A 91 -8.82 -20.07 2.78
CA GLY A 91 -10.15 -20.39 2.27
C GLY A 91 -11.12 -19.21 2.22
N GLU A 92 -10.78 -18.07 2.78
CA GLU A 92 -11.66 -16.89 2.78
C GLU A 92 -11.72 -16.19 1.42
N ARG A 93 -12.88 -15.62 1.17
CA ARG A 93 -13.13 -14.71 0.04
C ARG A 93 -13.91 -13.50 0.53
N THR A 94 -13.45 -12.29 0.22
CA THR A 94 -14.18 -11.07 0.56
C THR A 94 -15.42 -10.92 -0.30
N GLN A 95 -16.48 -10.32 0.22
CA GLN A 95 -17.64 -10.00 -0.60
C GLN A 95 -17.25 -8.99 -1.69
N CYS A 96 -17.61 -9.28 -2.93
CA CYS A 96 -17.35 -8.41 -4.06
C CYS A 96 -18.07 -7.06 -3.89
N HIS A 97 -17.34 -5.99 -4.15
CA HIS A 97 -17.84 -4.62 -4.02
C HIS A 97 -17.04 -3.67 -4.93
N ARG A 98 -17.55 -2.47 -5.08
CA ARG A 98 -16.84 -1.38 -5.76
C ARG A 98 -16.84 -0.12 -4.92
N ASN A 99 -15.80 0.69 -5.09
CA ASN A 99 -15.64 1.96 -4.41
C ASN A 99 -15.47 3.09 -5.42
N LEU A 100 -15.93 4.27 -5.08
CA LEU A 100 -15.74 5.45 -5.92
C LEU A 100 -14.25 5.87 -5.97
N ARG A 101 -13.47 5.55 -4.93
CA ARG A 101 -12.02 5.72 -4.93
C ARG A 101 -11.31 4.54 -5.59
N SER A 102 -10.13 4.77 -6.12
CA SER A 102 -9.20 3.69 -6.42
C SER A 102 -8.58 3.13 -5.14
N GLU A 103 -8.29 1.84 -5.12
CA GLU A 103 -7.59 1.17 -4.04
C GLU A 103 -6.33 0.52 -4.57
N THR A 104 -5.23 0.72 -3.86
CA THR A 104 -3.93 0.17 -4.24
C THR A 104 -3.41 -0.73 -3.13
N ARG A 105 -2.72 -1.82 -3.48
CA ARG A 105 -2.25 -2.82 -2.52
C ARG A 105 -0.88 -3.33 -2.88
N LEU A 106 0.05 -3.25 -1.93
CA LEU A 106 1.35 -3.93 -1.99
C LEU A 106 1.22 -5.28 -1.29
N VAL A 107 1.48 -6.35 -2.00
CA VAL A 107 1.43 -7.72 -1.45
C VAL A 107 2.69 -7.99 -0.62
N CYS A 108 2.51 -8.18 0.70
CA CYS A 108 3.61 -8.44 1.63
C CYS A 108 3.90 -9.92 1.80
N GLU A 109 2.85 -10.71 1.96
CA GLU A 109 2.89 -12.17 2.06
C GLU A 109 1.71 -12.72 1.28
N ALA A 110 1.95 -13.60 0.33
CA ALA A 110 0.88 -14.25 -0.40
C ALA A 110 1.25 -15.69 -0.69
N PRO A 111 0.37 -16.62 -0.37
CA PRO A 111 0.46 -17.98 -0.84
C PRO A 111 0.20 -18.04 -2.36
N LYS A 112 0.66 -19.12 -2.99
CA LYS A 112 0.63 -19.29 -4.45
C LYS A 112 -0.76 -19.10 -5.09
N ASP A 113 -1.81 -19.53 -4.38
CA ASP A 113 -3.18 -19.55 -4.88
C ASP A 113 -4.04 -18.39 -4.32
N ALA A 114 -3.42 -17.34 -3.76
CA ALA A 114 -4.12 -16.10 -3.45
C ALA A 114 -4.31 -15.27 -4.71
N VAL A 115 -5.53 -14.78 -4.93
CA VAL A 115 -5.87 -13.97 -6.10
C VAL A 115 -6.67 -12.73 -5.71
N PHE A 116 -6.43 -11.66 -6.45
CA PHE A 116 -7.27 -10.50 -6.55
C PHE A 116 -8.18 -10.69 -7.76
N VAL A 117 -9.48 -10.58 -7.59
CA VAL A 117 -10.47 -10.67 -8.68
C VAL A 117 -10.98 -9.25 -8.96
N CYS A 118 -10.91 -8.82 -10.21
CA CYS A 118 -11.39 -7.50 -10.61
C CYS A 118 -11.90 -7.56 -12.04
N GLU A 119 -13.13 -7.06 -12.26
CA GLU A 119 -13.74 -7.02 -13.59
C GLU A 119 -13.70 -8.39 -14.30
N TYR A 120 -14.09 -9.45 -13.57
CA TYR A 120 -14.18 -10.84 -14.05
C TYR A 120 -12.83 -11.51 -14.38
N GLU A 121 -11.71 -10.93 -13.95
CA GLU A 121 -10.39 -11.51 -14.11
C GLU A 121 -9.74 -11.79 -12.74
N ALA A 122 -9.05 -12.92 -12.64
CA ALA A 122 -8.23 -13.26 -11.47
C ALA A 122 -6.76 -12.90 -11.72
N TYR A 123 -6.24 -11.99 -10.92
CA TYR A 123 -4.83 -11.58 -10.90
C TYR A 123 -4.12 -12.34 -9.78
N PRO A 124 -2.97 -12.99 -10.03
CA PRO A 124 -2.18 -13.55 -8.95
C PRO A 124 -1.71 -12.44 -8.02
N MET A 125 -1.63 -12.78 -6.74
CA MET A 125 -1.05 -11.91 -5.72
C MET A 125 0.29 -12.52 -5.30
N GLU A 126 1.37 -12.09 -5.91
CA GLU A 126 2.73 -12.51 -5.55
C GLU A 126 3.39 -11.48 -4.65
N ARG A 127 4.27 -11.93 -3.74
CA ARG A 127 4.96 -11.02 -2.82
C ARG A 127 5.72 -9.93 -3.59
N GLY A 128 5.47 -8.67 -3.28
CA GLY A 128 6.05 -7.50 -3.94
C GLY A 128 5.23 -6.95 -5.10
N ASP A 129 4.17 -7.64 -5.52
CA ASP A 129 3.24 -7.08 -6.49
C ASP A 129 2.51 -5.86 -5.92
N VAL A 130 2.25 -4.89 -6.77
CA VAL A 130 1.28 -3.84 -6.49
C VAL A 130 0.05 -4.09 -7.34
N VAL A 131 -1.10 -4.33 -6.71
CA VAL A 131 -2.38 -4.51 -7.40
C VAL A 131 -3.31 -3.33 -7.16
N ILE A 132 -4.10 -2.98 -8.16
CA ILE A 132 -4.96 -1.80 -8.16
C ILE A 132 -6.39 -2.21 -8.51
N SER A 133 -7.34 -1.78 -7.65
CA SER A 133 -8.75 -1.71 -8.00
C SER A 133 -9.04 -0.29 -8.49
N PRO A 134 -9.20 -0.05 -9.80
CA PRO A 134 -9.57 1.27 -10.29
C PRO A 134 -10.91 1.72 -9.72
N ALA A 135 -11.11 3.05 -9.67
CA ALA A 135 -12.35 3.63 -9.18
C ALA A 135 -13.57 3.01 -9.89
N TRP A 136 -14.56 2.65 -9.10
CA TRP A 136 -15.86 2.11 -9.55
C TRP A 136 -15.80 0.77 -10.27
N THR A 137 -14.71 -0.02 -10.09
CA THR A 137 -14.62 -1.41 -10.59
C THR A 137 -15.00 -2.38 -9.48
N TYR A 138 -15.78 -3.41 -9.83
CA TYR A 138 -16.07 -4.51 -8.90
C TYR A 138 -14.82 -5.32 -8.65
N HIS A 139 -14.61 -5.71 -7.40
CA HIS A 139 -13.46 -6.50 -7.01
C HIS A 139 -13.70 -7.27 -5.72
N ASP A 140 -12.97 -8.36 -5.58
CA ASP A 140 -12.87 -9.16 -4.37
C ASP A 140 -11.47 -9.80 -4.24
N HIS A 141 -11.19 -10.42 -3.09
CA HIS A 141 -9.96 -11.14 -2.83
C HIS A 141 -10.29 -12.55 -2.37
N TRP A 142 -9.60 -13.52 -2.92
CA TRP A 142 -9.80 -14.92 -2.62
C TRP A 142 -8.48 -15.61 -2.26
N ASN A 143 -8.38 -16.10 -1.05
CA ASN A 143 -7.27 -16.94 -0.60
C ASN A 143 -7.67 -18.43 -0.69
N LYS A 144 -7.24 -19.10 -1.73
CA LYS A 144 -7.52 -20.53 -1.99
C LYS A 144 -6.52 -21.47 -1.31
N ASP A 145 -5.49 -20.92 -0.67
CA ASP A 145 -4.38 -21.66 -0.09
C ASP A 145 -4.60 -21.98 1.40
N LYS A 146 -3.57 -22.55 2.02
CA LYS A 146 -3.55 -23.00 3.42
C LYS A 146 -2.85 -22.02 4.37
N THR A 147 -2.23 -20.97 3.85
CA THR A 147 -1.56 -19.92 4.62
C THR A 147 -2.22 -18.56 4.37
N PRO A 148 -2.16 -17.64 5.34
CA PRO A 148 -2.76 -16.32 5.16
C PRO A 148 -2.11 -15.50 4.04
N ALA A 149 -2.88 -14.61 3.41
CA ALA A 149 -2.38 -13.55 2.55
C ALA A 149 -2.41 -12.20 3.30
N ILE A 150 -1.32 -11.42 3.18
CA ILE A 150 -1.17 -10.12 3.85
C ILE A 150 -0.70 -9.09 2.83
N TRP A 151 -1.33 -7.93 2.85
CA TRP A 151 -0.94 -6.79 2.01
C TRP A 151 -1.12 -5.46 2.73
N ILE A 152 -0.51 -4.43 2.16
CA ILE A 152 -0.63 -3.04 2.59
C ILE A 152 -1.45 -2.28 1.57
N ASP A 153 -2.55 -1.67 2.00
CA ASP A 153 -3.32 -0.76 1.16
C ASP A 153 -2.75 0.65 1.19
N GLY A 154 -2.93 1.36 0.08
CA GLY A 154 -2.73 2.79 -0.04
C GLY A 154 -4.00 3.49 -0.54
N TYR A 155 -4.42 4.56 0.15
CA TYR A 155 -5.65 5.30 -0.12
C TYR A 155 -5.42 6.80 -0.12
N ASP A 156 -6.27 7.51 -0.88
CA ASP A 156 -6.27 8.98 -1.00
C ASP A 156 -7.53 9.65 -0.39
N ASN A 157 -8.20 8.96 0.51
CA ASN A 157 -9.48 9.41 1.10
C ASN A 157 -9.40 10.74 1.83
N GLY A 158 -8.21 11.17 2.25
CA GLY A 158 -7.99 12.43 2.95
C GLY A 158 -8.27 13.66 2.08
N TYR A 159 -8.17 13.53 0.75
CA TYR A 159 -8.49 14.64 -0.15
C TYR A 159 -9.98 14.95 -0.23
N ASN A 160 -10.83 13.93 -0.15
CA ASN A 160 -12.28 14.11 -0.17
C ASN A 160 -13.00 12.98 0.57
N PRO A 161 -13.56 13.21 1.76
CA PRO A 161 -14.28 12.18 2.50
C PRO A 161 -15.55 11.68 1.79
N ASN A 162 -16.07 12.42 0.81
CA ASN A 162 -17.26 12.02 0.05
C ASN A 162 -16.98 10.93 -0.99
N VAL A 163 -15.70 10.56 -1.23
CA VAL A 163 -15.34 9.43 -2.10
C VAL A 163 -15.53 8.06 -1.43
N ASN A 164 -15.92 8.01 -0.16
CA ASN A 164 -16.28 6.78 0.56
C ASN A 164 -17.67 6.25 0.19
N ILE A 165 -18.01 6.30 -1.09
CA ILE A 165 -19.20 5.66 -1.65
C ILE A 165 -18.80 4.27 -2.09
N ASN A 166 -19.50 3.27 -1.57
CA ASN A 166 -19.30 1.87 -1.94
C ASN A 166 -20.63 1.22 -2.31
N GLU A 167 -20.56 0.22 -3.16
CA GLU A 167 -21.68 -0.60 -3.58
C GLU A 167 -21.27 -2.06 -3.58
N ARG A 168 -22.12 -2.92 -3.02
CA ARG A 168 -21.90 -4.37 -3.03
C ARG A 168 -22.35 -4.94 -4.36
N PHE A 169 -21.73 -6.02 -4.76
CA PHE A 169 -22.18 -6.84 -5.86
C PHE A 169 -23.62 -7.34 -5.59
N PRO A 170 -24.46 -7.54 -6.61
CA PRO A 170 -25.84 -7.96 -6.43
C PRO A 170 -26.02 -9.18 -5.52
N ASP A 171 -27.09 -9.21 -4.72
CA ASP A 171 -27.32 -10.18 -3.63
C ASP A 171 -27.49 -11.64 -4.06
N ASP A 172 -27.77 -11.90 -5.33
CA ASP A 172 -27.90 -13.24 -5.90
C ASP A 172 -26.55 -13.93 -6.15
N SER A 173 -25.46 -13.15 -6.17
CA SER A 173 -24.09 -13.63 -6.23
C SER A 173 -23.16 -12.73 -5.41
N PRO A 174 -22.59 -13.19 -4.30
CA PRO A 174 -21.69 -12.37 -3.49
C PRO A 174 -20.31 -12.16 -4.12
N TYR A 175 -20.02 -12.80 -5.25
CA TYR A 175 -18.71 -12.81 -5.92
C TYR A 175 -18.84 -12.68 -7.42
N GLU A 176 -17.82 -12.08 -8.04
CA GLU A 176 -17.68 -12.12 -9.50
C GLU A 176 -17.31 -13.53 -9.98
N GLU A 177 -17.90 -13.96 -11.08
CA GLU A 177 -17.48 -15.13 -11.81
C GLU A 177 -16.23 -14.80 -12.64
N VAL A 178 -15.14 -15.56 -12.44
CA VAL A 178 -13.92 -15.39 -13.24
C VAL A 178 -14.13 -16.01 -14.61
N ASN A 179 -14.27 -15.18 -15.65
CA ASN A 179 -14.53 -15.62 -17.03
C ASN A 179 -13.55 -15.06 -18.07
N LYS A 180 -12.68 -14.11 -17.69
CA LYS A 180 -11.61 -13.62 -18.54
C LYS A 180 -10.37 -14.54 -18.48
N PRO A 181 -9.63 -14.68 -19.59
CA PRO A 181 -8.39 -15.45 -19.55
C PRO A 181 -7.34 -14.78 -18.66
N ALA A 182 -6.46 -15.60 -18.08
CA ALA A 182 -5.38 -15.11 -17.22
C ALA A 182 -4.51 -14.05 -17.95
N ARG A 183 -4.17 -12.98 -17.24
CA ARG A 183 -3.37 -11.86 -17.73
C ARG A 183 -4.04 -11.08 -18.88
N TYR A 184 -5.35 -11.11 -18.96
CA TYR A 184 -6.08 -10.33 -19.97
C TYR A 184 -5.86 -8.83 -19.76
N GLY A 185 -6.05 -8.32 -18.56
CA GLY A 185 -5.85 -6.90 -18.24
C GLY A 185 -4.38 -6.47 -18.38
N GLU A 186 -3.43 -7.29 -17.95
CA GLU A 186 -2.00 -7.00 -18.16
C GLU A 186 -1.65 -6.81 -19.64
N ARG A 187 -2.32 -7.54 -20.54
CA ARG A 187 -2.09 -7.49 -21.98
C ARG A 187 -2.87 -6.37 -22.68
N THR A 188 -4.02 -5.98 -22.17
CA THR A 188 -4.97 -5.11 -22.86
C THR A 188 -5.20 -3.76 -22.21
N MET A 189 -4.65 -3.51 -21.03
CA MET A 189 -4.76 -2.24 -20.31
C MET A 189 -3.42 -1.52 -20.12
N GLY A 190 -2.33 -2.16 -20.54
CA GLY A 190 -0.98 -1.61 -20.51
C GLY A 190 -0.65 -0.78 -21.76
N LEU A 191 0.50 -1.05 -22.34
CA LEU A 191 0.97 -0.37 -23.56
C LEU A 191 0.13 -0.74 -24.81
N ALA A 192 -0.44 -1.96 -24.85
CA ALA A 192 -1.39 -2.37 -25.86
C ALA A 192 -2.82 -2.25 -25.35
N ARG A 193 -3.68 -1.54 -26.07
CA ARG A 193 -5.07 -1.27 -25.66
C ARG A 193 -6.03 -1.45 -26.82
N PRO A 194 -7.30 -1.83 -26.56
CA PRO A 194 -8.35 -1.78 -27.57
C PRO A 194 -8.52 -0.36 -28.12
N ILE A 195 -8.70 -0.23 -29.45
CA ILE A 195 -8.90 1.08 -30.11
C ILE A 195 -10.22 1.73 -29.65
N ALA A 196 -11.28 0.93 -29.49
CA ALA A 196 -12.58 1.37 -29.00
C ALA A 196 -12.74 0.93 -27.54
N SER A 197 -12.20 1.66 -26.61
CA SER A 197 -12.51 1.49 -25.19
C SER A 197 -13.66 2.43 -24.82
N GLU A 198 -14.83 1.88 -24.54
CA GLU A 198 -15.98 2.63 -24.00
C GLU A 198 -15.82 2.94 -22.51
N ALA A 199 -14.72 2.52 -21.89
CA ALA A 199 -14.47 2.84 -20.48
C ALA A 199 -14.45 4.36 -20.28
N PRO A 200 -15.29 4.91 -19.40
CA PRO A 200 -15.41 6.35 -19.18
C PRO A 200 -14.10 6.96 -18.65
N PHE A 201 -13.22 6.12 -18.13
CA PHE A 201 -11.89 6.49 -17.68
C PHE A 201 -10.87 5.48 -18.18
N PRO A 202 -9.69 5.94 -18.63
CA PRO A 202 -8.58 5.05 -18.89
C PRO A 202 -8.18 4.37 -17.57
N LEU A 203 -8.27 3.04 -17.54
CA LEU A 203 -7.91 2.28 -16.35
C LEU A 203 -6.39 2.06 -16.33
N PRO A 204 -5.74 2.19 -15.14
CA PRO A 204 -4.37 1.74 -14.98
C PRO A 204 -4.31 0.22 -15.07
N PRO A 205 -3.12 -0.39 -15.24
CA PRO A 205 -2.95 -1.82 -15.05
C PRO A 205 -3.44 -2.25 -13.68
N MET A 206 -4.12 -3.38 -13.62
CA MET A 206 -4.60 -3.94 -12.35
C MET A 206 -3.46 -4.54 -11.51
N ARG A 207 -2.29 -4.78 -12.12
CA ARG A 207 -1.13 -5.38 -11.46
C ARG A 207 0.18 -4.83 -12.03
N TYR A 208 1.09 -4.47 -11.12
CA TYR A 208 2.51 -4.28 -11.38
C TYR A 208 3.26 -5.44 -10.74
N ALA A 209 3.82 -6.32 -11.56
CA ALA A 209 4.49 -7.52 -11.08
C ALA A 209 5.83 -7.18 -10.42
N TRP A 210 6.11 -7.82 -9.28
CA TRP A 210 7.38 -7.66 -8.57
C TRP A 210 8.59 -8.02 -9.43
N ALA A 211 8.46 -9.06 -10.24
CA ALA A 211 9.53 -9.48 -11.14
C ALA A 211 9.99 -8.34 -12.07
N ASP A 212 9.06 -7.59 -12.64
CA ASP A 212 9.35 -6.47 -13.52
C ASP A 212 9.86 -5.25 -12.73
N THR A 213 9.26 -4.96 -11.57
CA THR A 213 9.69 -3.89 -10.66
C THR A 213 11.12 -4.12 -10.19
N HIS A 214 11.43 -5.33 -9.75
CA HIS A 214 12.78 -5.71 -9.32
C HIS A 214 13.80 -5.67 -10.46
N ALA A 215 13.43 -6.19 -11.64
CA ALA A 215 14.29 -6.15 -12.82
C ALA A 215 14.63 -4.70 -13.22
N ALA A 216 13.67 -3.78 -13.14
CA ALA A 216 13.91 -2.36 -13.42
C ALA A 216 14.89 -1.73 -12.40
N LEU A 217 14.71 -2.00 -11.09
CA LEU A 217 15.65 -1.53 -10.07
C LEU A 217 17.07 -2.04 -10.31
N MET A 218 17.20 -3.35 -10.65
CA MET A 218 18.51 -3.94 -10.93
C MET A 218 19.18 -3.33 -12.17
N ALA A 219 18.42 -3.12 -13.24
CA ALA A 219 18.93 -2.55 -14.47
C ALA A 219 19.46 -1.11 -14.26
N LEU A 220 18.74 -0.28 -13.51
CA LEU A 220 19.19 1.07 -13.16
C LEU A 220 20.46 1.03 -12.30
N ARG A 221 20.51 0.15 -11.30
CA ARG A 221 21.69 -0.01 -10.45
C ARG A 221 22.91 -0.44 -11.25
N GLU A 222 22.76 -1.43 -12.12
CA GLU A 222 23.85 -1.95 -12.98
C GLU A 222 24.36 -0.89 -13.96
N ASN A 223 23.49 0.03 -14.37
CA ASN A 223 23.84 1.15 -15.25
C ASN A 223 24.30 2.41 -14.49
N ASN A 224 24.44 2.33 -13.15
CA ASN A 224 24.80 3.45 -12.25
C ASN A 224 23.83 4.65 -12.33
N GLU A 225 22.57 4.39 -12.57
CA GLU A 225 21.51 5.40 -12.56
C GLU A 225 20.91 5.53 -11.15
N SER A 226 21.64 6.23 -10.26
CA SER A 226 21.23 6.50 -8.89
C SER A 226 21.07 8.00 -8.69
N ASP A 227 19.99 8.40 -8.03
CA ASP A 227 19.75 9.78 -7.59
C ASP A 227 20.43 10.01 -6.24
N PRO A 228 21.13 11.15 -6.01
CA PRO A 228 21.80 11.38 -4.74
C PRO A 228 20.86 11.51 -3.53
N TYR A 229 19.59 11.84 -3.74
CA TYR A 229 18.60 12.07 -2.69
C TYR A 229 17.75 10.83 -2.40
N ASP A 230 17.54 9.98 -3.42
CA ASP A 230 16.62 8.85 -3.36
C ASP A 230 17.30 7.49 -3.66
N GLY A 231 18.58 7.46 -4.04
CA GLY A 231 19.24 6.23 -4.49
C GLY A 231 18.70 5.74 -5.83
N VAL A 232 18.62 4.44 -6.05
CA VAL A 232 17.95 3.90 -7.22
C VAL A 232 16.46 3.85 -6.97
N MET A 233 15.69 4.68 -7.68
CA MET A 233 14.26 4.82 -7.45
C MET A 233 13.46 4.74 -8.75
N ILE A 234 12.38 3.99 -8.74
CA ILE A 234 11.42 3.90 -9.84
C ILE A 234 10.00 4.25 -9.36
N MET A 235 9.23 4.83 -10.25
CA MET A 235 7.79 5.02 -10.09
C MET A 235 7.05 3.94 -10.88
N LEU A 236 6.02 3.34 -10.29
CA LEU A 236 5.08 2.48 -11.00
C LEU A 236 4.19 3.36 -11.87
N ALA A 237 4.61 3.58 -13.10
CA ALA A 237 3.99 4.54 -14.00
C ALA A 237 2.66 4.06 -14.55
N SER A 238 1.69 4.95 -14.65
CA SER A 238 0.45 4.70 -15.40
C SER A 238 0.76 4.68 -16.91
N PRO A 239 0.46 3.60 -17.62
CA PRO A 239 0.66 3.55 -19.07
C PRO A 239 -0.38 4.38 -19.82
N VAL A 240 -1.34 4.98 -19.13
CA VAL A 240 -2.35 5.87 -19.73
C VAL A 240 -1.71 7.15 -20.24
N ASP A 241 -0.83 7.72 -19.42
CA ASP A 241 -0.22 9.02 -19.67
C ASP A 241 1.28 9.08 -19.33
N GLY A 242 1.86 7.96 -18.88
CA GLY A 242 3.24 7.90 -18.41
C GLY A 242 3.46 8.63 -17.07
N GLY A 243 2.39 9.08 -16.45
CA GLY A 243 2.41 9.78 -15.16
C GLY A 243 2.46 8.83 -13.96
N ALA A 244 2.06 9.37 -12.80
CA ALA A 244 2.01 8.59 -11.56
C ALA A 244 1.01 7.43 -11.64
N THR A 245 1.17 6.44 -10.77
CA THR A 245 0.33 5.23 -10.69
C THR A 245 -1.16 5.57 -10.71
N LEU A 246 -1.56 6.55 -9.93
CA LEU A 246 -2.90 7.16 -9.93
C LEU A 246 -2.78 8.68 -10.01
N PRO A 247 -3.87 9.38 -10.37
CA PRO A 247 -3.89 10.85 -10.38
C PRO A 247 -3.51 11.51 -9.05
N THR A 248 -3.70 10.82 -7.94
CA THR A 248 -3.52 11.33 -6.58
C THR A 248 -2.39 10.67 -5.82
N ILE A 249 -1.99 9.45 -6.21
CA ILE A 249 -0.98 8.64 -5.52
C ILE A 249 0.06 8.14 -6.52
N ALA A 250 1.34 8.26 -6.15
CA ALA A 250 2.44 7.55 -6.77
C ALA A 250 2.88 6.38 -5.89
N TRP A 251 2.91 5.17 -6.46
CA TRP A 251 3.68 4.07 -5.89
C TRP A 251 5.10 4.11 -6.46
N GLN A 252 6.06 3.91 -5.57
CA GLN A 252 7.47 3.95 -5.90
C GLN A 252 8.18 2.78 -5.23
N ALA A 253 9.26 2.31 -5.86
CA ALA A 253 10.18 1.35 -5.26
C ALA A 253 11.57 1.96 -5.28
N GLN A 254 12.25 1.91 -4.12
CA GLN A 254 13.55 2.49 -3.86
C GLN A 254 14.52 1.40 -3.43
N LEU A 255 15.70 1.37 -4.04
CA LEU A 255 16.80 0.49 -3.67
C LEU A 255 17.97 1.33 -3.18
N LEU A 256 18.43 1.02 -1.97
CA LEU A 256 19.62 1.55 -1.38
C LEU A 256 20.68 0.45 -1.34
N SER A 257 21.80 0.65 -1.99
CA SER A 257 22.93 -0.27 -1.97
C SER A 257 23.54 -0.40 -0.58
N ASN A 258 24.30 -1.45 -0.35
CA ASN A 258 24.97 -1.67 0.95
C ASN A 258 25.72 -0.43 1.42
N LYS A 259 25.45 0.03 2.64
CA LYS A 259 25.99 1.23 3.29
C LYS A 259 25.71 2.56 2.59
N GLU A 260 24.81 2.57 1.62
CA GLU A 260 24.39 3.79 0.96
C GLU A 260 23.72 4.74 1.95
N LYS A 261 24.03 6.02 1.81
CA LYS A 261 23.40 7.12 2.53
C LYS A 261 23.05 8.19 1.52
N THR A 262 21.78 8.58 1.46
CA THR A 262 21.31 9.62 0.55
C THR A 262 21.54 11.02 1.11
N VAL A 263 21.49 12.01 0.25
CA VAL A 263 21.56 13.44 0.63
C VAL A 263 20.16 13.87 1.13
N ALA A 264 20.14 14.77 2.12
CA ALA A 264 18.87 15.24 2.66
C ALA A 264 18.12 16.12 1.66
N HIS A 265 16.81 15.91 1.60
CA HIS A 265 15.87 16.76 0.85
C HIS A 265 14.55 16.89 1.63
N ARG A 266 13.67 17.76 1.17
CA ARG A 266 12.30 17.86 1.67
C ARG A 266 11.33 18.21 0.58
N HIS A 267 10.10 17.78 0.73
CA HIS A 267 8.98 18.12 -0.14
C HIS A 267 7.70 18.30 0.67
N ASN A 268 6.72 18.98 0.11
CA ASN A 268 5.47 19.23 0.80
C ASN A 268 4.38 18.19 0.55
N SER A 269 4.73 17.09 -0.14
CA SER A 269 3.92 15.87 -0.14
C SER A 269 4.19 15.02 1.11
N THR A 270 3.28 14.12 1.42
CA THR A 270 3.42 13.13 2.48
C THR A 270 3.80 11.80 1.88
N THR A 271 4.83 11.16 2.44
CA THR A 271 5.28 9.86 1.97
C THR A 271 5.18 8.82 3.09
N PHE A 272 4.56 7.69 2.78
CA PHE A 272 4.59 6.50 3.62
C PHE A 272 5.50 5.46 2.98
N TYR A 273 6.35 4.86 3.79
CA TYR A 273 7.28 3.82 3.38
C TYR A 273 6.94 2.49 4.03
N PHE A 274 7.14 1.42 3.29
CA PHE A 274 7.14 0.04 3.76
C PHE A 274 8.53 -0.56 3.49
N ALA A 275 9.20 -1.04 4.53
CA ALA A 275 10.50 -1.69 4.42
C ALA A 275 10.33 -3.13 3.88
N PHE A 276 10.42 -3.28 2.56
CA PHE A 276 10.16 -4.56 1.90
C PHE A 276 11.28 -5.57 2.09
N GLU A 277 12.55 -5.11 1.95
CA GLU A 277 13.75 -5.92 2.18
C GLU A 277 14.80 -5.11 2.94
N GLY A 278 15.62 -5.81 3.74
CA GLY A 278 16.72 -5.20 4.48
C GLY A 278 16.29 -4.43 5.71
N SER A 279 17.18 -3.56 6.17
CA SER A 279 17.00 -2.69 7.34
C SER A 279 17.82 -1.42 7.17
N GLY A 280 17.46 -0.37 7.89
CA GLY A 280 18.18 0.89 7.79
C GLY A 280 17.65 1.93 8.76
N ALA A 281 17.89 3.18 8.39
CA ALA A 281 17.31 4.32 9.10
C ALA A 281 16.84 5.36 8.12
N VAL A 282 15.80 6.09 8.51
CA VAL A 282 15.48 7.40 7.97
C VAL A 282 15.81 8.44 9.03
N VAL A 283 16.46 9.52 8.65
CA VAL A 283 16.70 10.67 9.54
C VAL A 283 15.75 11.77 9.11
N ILE A 284 14.86 12.18 10.02
CA ILE A 284 13.80 13.15 9.76
C ILE A 284 13.98 14.35 10.71
N ASP A 285 14.22 15.53 10.18
CA ASP A 285 14.48 16.76 10.95
C ASP A 285 15.57 16.57 12.02
N GLY A 286 16.58 15.72 11.73
CA GLY A 286 17.68 15.39 12.63
C GLY A 286 17.42 14.22 13.57
N GLU A 287 16.21 13.74 13.67
CA GLU A 287 15.84 12.56 14.47
C GLU A 287 16.00 11.27 13.66
N ARG A 288 16.76 10.30 14.22
CA ARG A 288 17.02 9.01 13.58
C ARG A 288 15.94 7.99 13.94
N LEU A 289 15.26 7.45 12.93
CA LEU A 289 14.30 6.37 13.06
C LEU A 289 14.87 5.11 12.38
N ASN A 290 15.16 4.07 13.17
CA ASN A 290 15.65 2.80 12.64
C ASN A 290 14.46 1.92 12.27
N TYR A 291 14.49 1.36 11.07
CA TYR A 291 13.49 0.42 10.55
C TYR A 291 14.11 -0.93 10.19
N GLN A 292 13.29 -1.94 10.19
CA GLN A 292 13.61 -3.29 9.72
C GLN A 292 12.54 -3.78 8.77
N LYS A 293 12.81 -4.87 8.07
CA LYS A 293 11.87 -5.52 7.15
C LYS A 293 10.47 -5.63 7.74
N GLY A 294 9.47 -5.17 6.98
CA GLY A 294 8.06 -5.15 7.33
C GLY A 294 7.60 -3.87 8.05
N ASP A 295 8.49 -3.07 8.62
CA ASP A 295 8.12 -1.83 9.29
C ASP A 295 7.51 -0.84 8.30
N ILE A 296 6.53 -0.07 8.80
CA ILE A 296 5.94 1.07 8.10
C ILE A 296 6.36 2.34 8.81
N PHE A 297 6.73 3.37 8.07
CA PHE A 297 6.99 4.70 8.63
C PHE A 297 6.52 5.80 7.68
N ALA A 298 6.28 6.99 8.24
CA ALA A 298 5.85 8.15 7.48
C ALA A 298 6.85 9.30 7.61
N VAL A 299 7.14 9.94 6.49
CA VAL A 299 7.85 11.22 6.42
C VAL A 299 6.79 12.32 6.27
N PRO A 300 6.63 13.20 7.28
CA PRO A 300 5.68 14.28 7.21
C PRO A 300 6.05 15.32 6.14
N ALA A 301 5.04 15.96 5.58
CA ALA A 301 5.23 17.05 4.63
C ALA A 301 6.20 18.12 5.16
N TRP A 302 7.11 18.57 4.29
CA TRP A 302 8.10 19.63 4.54
C TRP A 302 9.12 19.32 5.63
N SER A 303 9.37 18.02 5.93
CA SER A 303 10.43 17.58 6.83
C SER A 303 11.70 17.20 6.06
N TRP A 304 12.84 17.75 6.48
CA TRP A 304 14.15 17.31 5.94
C TRP A 304 14.38 15.85 6.24
N HIS A 305 14.67 15.05 5.23
CA HIS A 305 14.92 13.65 5.43
C HIS A 305 15.96 13.08 4.48
N HIS A 306 16.61 12.01 4.91
CA HIS A 306 17.49 11.16 4.11
C HIS A 306 17.43 9.73 4.61
N HIS A 307 17.81 8.79 3.75
CA HIS A 307 17.81 7.36 4.06
C HIS A 307 19.24 6.85 4.24
N GLU A 308 19.39 5.85 5.11
CA GLU A 308 20.66 5.15 5.35
C GLU A 308 20.41 3.64 5.33
N ASN A 309 21.10 2.91 4.46
CA ASN A 309 21.06 1.45 4.47
C ASN A 309 21.94 0.92 5.59
N GLY A 310 21.34 0.23 6.57
CA GLY A 310 22.01 -0.40 7.71
C GLY A 310 22.19 -1.91 7.56
N SER A 311 21.73 -2.51 6.45
CA SER A 311 21.86 -3.94 6.21
C SER A 311 23.25 -4.31 5.63
N SER A 312 23.57 -5.60 5.65
CA SER A 312 24.77 -6.13 4.99
C SER A 312 24.62 -6.30 3.46
N GLY A 313 23.42 -6.13 2.96
CA GLY A 313 23.05 -6.18 1.55
C GLY A 313 22.25 -4.95 1.14
N ASP A 314 21.47 -5.07 0.07
CA ASP A 314 20.59 -4.01 -0.38
C ASP A 314 19.39 -3.86 0.55
N THR A 315 18.85 -2.65 0.63
CA THR A 315 17.55 -2.36 1.26
C THR A 315 16.58 -1.91 0.18
N ILE A 316 15.39 -2.48 0.18
CA ILE A 316 14.31 -2.10 -0.73
C ILE A 316 13.14 -1.57 0.07
N LEU A 317 12.73 -0.35 -0.26
CA LEU A 317 11.56 0.31 0.28
C LEU A 317 10.51 0.46 -0.81
N PHE A 318 9.26 0.18 -0.50
CA PHE A 318 8.13 0.69 -1.27
C PHE A 318 7.59 1.94 -0.60
N SER A 319 7.12 2.88 -1.39
CA SER A 319 6.46 4.08 -0.86
C SER A 319 5.21 4.45 -1.63
N ILE A 320 4.28 5.06 -0.92
CA ILE A 320 3.20 5.85 -1.51
C ILE A 320 3.41 7.32 -1.18
N ASP A 321 3.17 8.16 -2.16
CA ASP A 321 3.35 9.61 -2.05
C ASP A 321 2.21 10.35 -2.76
N ASP A 322 1.77 11.47 -2.19
CA ASP A 322 0.67 12.28 -2.74
C ASP A 322 1.16 13.44 -3.63
N TRP A 323 2.44 13.47 -3.99
CA TRP A 323 2.97 14.50 -4.87
C TRP A 323 2.18 14.67 -6.19
N PRO A 324 1.55 13.62 -6.78
CA PRO A 324 0.77 13.79 -8.00
C PRO A 324 -0.42 14.73 -7.81
N ALA A 325 -1.15 14.58 -6.70
CA ALA A 325 -2.24 15.48 -6.34
C ALA A 325 -1.71 16.90 -6.10
N MET A 326 -0.62 17.04 -5.34
CA MET A 326 0.01 18.33 -5.08
C MET A 326 0.46 19.04 -6.34
N LYS A 327 1.04 18.31 -7.32
CA LYS A 327 1.40 18.87 -8.63
C LYS A 327 0.19 19.34 -9.43
N LYS A 328 -0.88 18.52 -9.48
CA LYS A 328 -2.11 18.89 -10.22
C LYS A 328 -2.82 20.09 -9.63
N LEU A 329 -2.71 20.29 -8.31
CA LEU A 329 -3.25 21.45 -7.61
C LEU A 329 -2.33 22.68 -7.68
N GLY A 330 -1.11 22.53 -8.23
CA GLY A 330 -0.13 23.62 -8.31
C GLY A 330 0.58 23.93 -7.00
N PHE A 331 0.59 23.02 -6.03
CA PHE A 331 1.13 23.21 -4.69
C PHE A 331 2.46 22.50 -4.44
N TYR A 332 2.91 21.60 -5.36
CA TYR A 332 4.10 20.79 -5.12
C TYR A 332 5.38 21.63 -5.06
N MET A 333 6.15 21.42 -3.99
CA MET A 333 7.48 22.00 -3.79
C MET A 333 8.46 20.94 -3.28
N LYS A 334 9.69 20.96 -3.81
CA LYS A 334 10.83 20.15 -3.33
C LYS A 334 12.02 21.07 -3.09
N GLU A 335 12.75 20.85 -2.02
CA GLU A 335 14.05 21.49 -1.75
C GLU A 335 15.09 20.40 -1.49
N GLU A 336 16.29 20.65 -1.96
CA GLU A 336 17.44 19.75 -1.86
C GLU A 336 18.53 20.44 -1.03
N ALA A 337 19.09 19.69 -0.07
CA ALA A 337 20.23 20.19 0.66
C ALA A 337 21.40 20.35 -0.32
N LYS A 338 22.05 21.50 -0.31
CA LYS A 338 23.28 21.68 -1.07
C LYS A 338 24.31 20.72 -0.50
N GLY A 339 24.84 19.83 -1.37
CA GLY A 339 25.82 18.84 -0.96
C GLY A 339 26.97 19.50 -0.16
N PHE A 340 27.33 18.81 0.91
CA PHE A 340 28.52 19.12 1.71
C PHE A 340 29.76 18.60 1.02
#